data_0f1b8458b49aa6edf8f58a9d3a1a5b0d
#
_entry.id   0f1b8458b49aa6edf8f58a9d3a1a5b0d
#
_cell.length_a   1.000
_cell.length_b   1.000
_cell.length_c   1.000
_cell.angle_alpha   90.00
_cell.angle_beta   90.00
_cell.angle_gamma   90.00
#
_symmetry.space_group_name_H-M   'P 1'
#
loop_
_entity.id
_entity.type
_entity.pdbx_description
1 polymer ?
#
loop_
_entity_poly.entity_id
_entity_poly.type
_entity_poly.pdbx_seq_one_letter_code
_entity_poly.pdbx_strand_id
1 'polypeptide(L)'
;MEGGTVVAAVAGPGLQLVSQRAGSLESIIAADMNTPSDRPVPRSKRTPAATVAARSAPSTAVMDEPSSGFQYSRGRFEELVDAALTHAKKLGASDAGADASEGCGLSVSVRKGELENVERNRDKSLGVTVYIGTRRGNASTSDFSQAAIEQTVQAAYDIARFTAEDPFAGLPDPEDVANEWADLDLFHPWALTSEEALRIALECEAAAFATSKQITNSEGAGVSAQQSHFFSAHMRGGERGKPGIFSGGYASSRHSLSVAPIAGKGAKMQRDHWYSSQRNALDLASPQAVGRYAAERALARLNGRKIATTECPVLFESPLAAGLLGGFVQAVSGGAMYRKTTFLLDSLGKQVFPRHIDVLEDPHIINGKGSSPFDDEGVVTKKRKVVSAGKVQGYFLSSYSARKLGMKTTGHAGGSQNLTLTSRLTQPGDDLDAMLRKLHRGLFVIELMGQGVNYVTGDYSRGAAGFWVENGKIVHPVEEVTIAGHLPQMLKSIVAVGADAYTMGGKTTGSILIEKMKVAGS
;
A
#
# COMPACT_ATOMS: atom_id res chain seq x y z
N MET A 1 26.13 -28.53 20.99
CA MET A 1 25.53 -29.03 19.72
C MET A 1 24.06 -28.64 19.73
N GLU A 2 23.77 -27.45 19.28
CA GLU A 2 22.41 -26.99 19.05
C GLU A 2 22.30 -26.59 17.56
N GLY A 3 21.53 -27.38 16.83
CA GLY A 3 21.38 -27.25 15.41
C GLY A 3 20.39 -26.13 15.06
N GLY A 4 20.88 -25.10 14.36
CA GLY A 4 20.02 -24.10 13.74
C GLY A 4 19.19 -24.74 12.63
N THR A 5 17.88 -24.69 12.77
CA THR A 5 16.92 -25.23 11.81
C THR A 5 16.86 -24.34 10.57
N VAL A 6 17.36 -24.85 9.45
CA VAL A 6 17.14 -24.23 8.14
C VAL A 6 15.71 -24.55 7.70
N VAL A 7 14.84 -23.54 7.68
CA VAL A 7 13.48 -23.69 7.15
C VAL A 7 13.51 -23.45 5.64
N ALA A 8 13.42 -24.55 4.88
CA ALA A 8 13.18 -24.48 3.44
C ALA A 8 11.70 -24.15 3.17
N ALA A 9 11.40 -22.92 2.78
CA ALA A 9 10.08 -22.53 2.32
C ALA A 9 9.98 -22.73 0.82
N VAL A 10 9.07 -23.60 0.39
CA VAL A 10 8.67 -23.73 -1.02
C VAL A 10 7.82 -22.51 -1.37
N ALA A 11 8.35 -21.66 -2.26
CA ALA A 11 7.81 -20.35 -2.54
C ALA A 11 6.61 -20.37 -3.49
N GLY A 12 5.54 -19.73 -3.06
CA GLY A 12 4.63 -19.00 -3.96
C GLY A 12 5.12 -17.56 -4.13
N PRO A 13 4.82 -16.85 -5.22
CA PRO A 13 5.37 -15.54 -5.53
C PRO A 13 4.76 -14.44 -4.66
N GLY A 14 5.59 -13.62 -4.04
CA GLY A 14 5.19 -12.40 -3.38
C GLY A 14 5.55 -12.39 -1.90
N LEU A 15 6.72 -11.87 -1.58
CA LEU A 15 7.03 -11.40 -0.23
C LEU A 15 6.24 -10.12 0.02
N GLN A 16 5.01 -10.27 0.54
CA GLN A 16 4.40 -9.23 1.36
C GLN A 16 4.99 -9.38 2.75
N LEU A 17 5.74 -8.39 3.19
CA LEU A 17 5.95 -8.14 4.61
C LEU A 17 4.58 -7.81 5.24
N VAL A 18 3.85 -8.84 5.62
CA VAL A 18 2.66 -8.72 6.44
C VAL A 18 3.09 -8.83 7.88
N SER A 19 3.26 -7.71 8.53
CA SER A 19 3.10 -7.64 9.98
C SER A 19 1.63 -7.96 10.27
N GLN A 20 1.33 -9.22 10.53
CA GLN A 20 0.03 -9.61 11.06
C GLN A 20 0.05 -9.40 12.57
N ARG A 21 -0.54 -8.30 13.02
CA ARG A 21 -1.46 -8.18 14.17
C ARG A 21 -1.72 -6.72 14.49
N ALA A 22 -2.64 -6.09 13.78
CA ALA A 22 -3.53 -5.06 14.33
C ALA A 22 -4.79 -5.09 13.50
N GLY A 23 -5.91 -5.36 14.12
CA GLY A 23 -7.21 -5.46 13.48
C GLY A 23 -7.58 -4.16 12.77
N SER A 24 -8.02 -4.35 11.56
CA SER A 24 -8.57 -3.35 10.65
C SER A 24 -9.71 -2.56 11.26
N LEU A 25 -9.67 -1.23 11.08
CA LEU A 25 -10.87 -0.39 11.16
C LEU A 25 -10.65 0.92 10.44
N GLU A 26 -11.51 1.18 9.52
CA GLU A 26 -11.63 2.42 8.76
C GLU A 26 -13.03 2.96 8.88
N SER A 27 -13.16 4.31 9.09
CA SER A 27 -14.39 4.99 8.72
C SER A 27 -14.80 6.29 9.38
N ILE A 28 -15.36 7.22 8.90
CA ILE A 28 -16.51 8.08 8.71
C ILE A 28 -16.64 9.33 9.56
N ILE A 29 -17.33 10.40 9.32
CA ILE A 29 -18.53 11.07 8.93
C ILE A 29 -18.61 12.53 9.11
N ALA A 30 -19.57 13.21 8.47
CA ALA A 30 -20.03 14.56 8.74
C ALA A 30 -21.51 14.58 9.16
N ALA A 31 -21.86 15.30 10.20
CA ALA A 31 -23.17 15.86 10.42
C ALA A 31 -23.04 17.16 11.23
N ASP A 32 -23.53 18.24 10.64
CA ASP A 32 -23.79 19.55 11.23
C ASP A 32 -22.59 20.29 11.86
N MET A 33 -21.73 20.85 11.01
CA MET A 33 -20.77 21.87 11.43
C MET A 33 -20.67 22.99 10.40
N ASN A 34 -21.57 23.94 10.50
CA ASN A 34 -21.39 25.26 9.93
C ASN A 34 -20.49 26.07 10.87
N THR A 35 -19.18 25.88 10.79
CA THR A 35 -18.15 26.86 11.16
C THR A 35 -16.88 26.55 10.38
N PRO A 36 -16.30 27.54 9.69
CA PRO A 36 -15.08 27.32 8.93
C PRO A 36 -13.88 27.52 9.84
N SER A 37 -13.26 26.46 10.33
CA SER A 37 -11.84 26.46 10.70
C SER A 37 -11.43 25.07 11.19
N ASP A 38 -10.28 24.62 10.71
CA ASP A 38 -9.52 23.46 11.16
C ASP A 38 -9.94 22.05 10.74
N ARG A 39 -10.34 21.87 9.49
CA ARG A 39 -10.13 20.56 8.84
C ARG A 39 -8.64 20.38 8.57
N PRO A 40 -8.01 19.23 8.86
CA PRO A 40 -6.70 18.91 8.30
C PRO A 40 -6.87 18.54 6.82
N VAL A 41 -7.12 19.55 6.00
CA VAL A 41 -6.97 19.45 4.55
C VAL A 41 -5.50 19.69 4.27
N PRO A 42 -4.77 18.78 3.59
CA PRO A 42 -3.46 19.11 3.08
C PRO A 42 -3.66 20.25 2.08
N ARG A 43 -3.28 21.46 2.47
CA ARG A 43 -3.15 22.58 1.52
C ARG A 43 -2.00 22.28 0.58
N SER A 44 -2.24 21.60 -0.51
CA SER A 44 -1.35 21.68 -1.65
C SER A 44 -1.48 23.08 -2.22
N LYS A 45 -0.59 23.98 -1.85
CA LYS A 45 -0.30 25.16 -2.66
C LYS A 45 0.26 24.63 -3.98
N ARG A 46 -0.56 24.54 -5.00
CA ARG A 46 -0.10 24.42 -6.38
C ARG A 46 0.65 25.70 -6.72
N THR A 47 1.97 25.65 -6.64
CA THR A 47 2.84 26.51 -7.42
C THR A 47 2.92 25.91 -8.83
N PRO A 48 2.90 26.72 -9.91
CA PRO A 48 2.99 26.20 -11.27
C PRO A 48 4.29 25.41 -11.41
N ALA A 49 4.22 24.30 -12.15
CA ALA A 49 5.33 23.43 -12.44
C ALA A 49 6.53 24.24 -12.97
N ALA A 50 7.48 24.50 -12.10
CA ALA A 50 8.82 24.86 -12.52
C ALA A 50 9.45 23.55 -13.05
N THR A 51 9.92 23.62 -14.28
CA THR A 51 10.72 22.56 -14.91
C THR A 51 11.98 22.38 -14.07
N VAL A 52 11.96 21.40 -13.17
CA VAL A 52 13.14 21.04 -12.38
C VAL A 52 14.07 20.28 -13.31
N ALA A 53 15.18 20.91 -13.65
CA ALA A 53 16.30 20.24 -14.32
C ALA A 53 16.69 19.00 -13.50
N ALA A 54 16.79 17.85 -14.18
CA ALA A 54 17.18 16.58 -13.60
C ALA A 54 18.50 16.76 -12.83
N ARG A 55 18.45 16.61 -11.51
CA ARG A 55 19.65 16.45 -10.70
C ARG A 55 20.17 15.03 -10.92
N SER A 56 21.37 14.95 -11.43
CA SER A 56 22.10 13.71 -11.68
C SER A 56 22.46 13.01 -10.38
N ALA A 57 22.28 11.69 -10.37
CA ALA A 57 22.67 10.66 -9.41
C ALA A 57 22.03 10.72 -8.01
N PRO A 58 21.56 9.57 -7.47
CA PRO A 58 21.09 9.51 -6.09
C PRO A 58 22.23 9.86 -5.15
N SER A 59 21.97 10.77 -4.22
CA SER A 59 22.93 11.11 -3.17
C SER A 59 23.14 9.86 -2.29
N THR A 60 24.22 9.15 -2.50
CA THR A 60 24.66 8.04 -1.64
C THR A 60 24.98 8.54 -0.22
N ALA A 61 25.24 9.83 -0.06
CA ALA A 61 25.62 10.45 1.21
C ALA A 61 24.57 10.32 2.32
N VAL A 62 23.27 10.33 1.99
CA VAL A 62 22.19 10.29 3.00
C VAL A 62 22.11 8.95 3.72
N MET A 63 22.54 7.85 3.09
CA MET A 63 22.49 6.50 3.69
C MET A 63 23.62 6.20 4.66
N ASP A 64 24.72 6.96 4.58
CA ASP A 64 25.90 6.77 5.40
C ASP A 64 25.98 7.76 6.58
N GLU A 65 24.98 8.62 6.77
CA GLU A 65 24.96 9.57 7.87
C GLU A 65 24.59 8.89 9.21
N PRO A 66 25.26 9.25 10.32
CA PRO A 66 24.93 8.73 11.66
C PRO A 66 23.48 8.98 12.09
N SER A 67 22.83 10.00 11.54
CA SER A 67 21.43 10.35 11.80
C SER A 67 20.42 9.41 11.13
N SER A 68 20.85 8.56 10.19
CA SER A 68 19.94 7.64 9.47
C SER A 68 19.34 6.55 10.38
N GLY A 69 19.96 6.25 11.51
CA GLY A 69 19.56 5.18 12.42
C GLY A 69 19.89 3.76 11.93
N PHE A 70 20.47 3.61 10.74
CA PHE A 70 20.91 2.32 10.19
C PHE A 70 22.23 1.86 10.81
N GLN A 71 22.39 0.54 10.92
CA GLN A 71 23.59 -0.10 11.42
C GLN A 71 24.58 -0.39 10.28
N TYR A 72 24.07 -0.63 9.09
CA TYR A 72 24.88 -0.98 7.92
C TYR A 72 24.86 0.17 6.92
N SER A 73 26.03 0.44 6.32
CA SER A 73 26.14 1.38 5.21
C SER A 73 25.73 0.72 3.88
N ARG A 74 25.44 1.53 2.88
CA ARG A 74 25.23 1.05 1.52
C ARG A 74 26.46 0.28 1.01
N GLY A 75 27.67 0.78 1.24
CA GLY A 75 28.91 0.09 0.85
C GLY A 75 29.01 -1.30 1.47
N ARG A 76 28.57 -1.46 2.74
CA ARG A 76 28.51 -2.79 3.36
C ARG A 76 27.52 -3.72 2.66
N PHE A 77 26.38 -3.24 2.21
CA PHE A 77 25.43 -4.06 1.44
C PHE A 77 25.99 -4.43 0.06
N GLU A 78 26.71 -3.52 -0.59
CA GLU A 78 27.41 -3.80 -1.85
C GLU A 78 28.42 -4.94 -1.67
N GLU A 79 29.23 -4.93 -0.60
CA GLU A 79 30.16 -6.02 -0.26
C GLU A 79 29.46 -7.36 -0.04
N LEU A 80 28.35 -7.38 0.72
CA LEU A 80 27.59 -8.61 1.01
C LEU A 80 26.97 -9.21 -0.26
N VAL A 81 26.35 -8.38 -1.06
CA VAL A 81 25.75 -8.77 -2.35
C VAL A 81 26.84 -9.27 -3.31
N ASP A 82 27.98 -8.59 -3.38
CA ASP A 82 29.12 -8.98 -4.19
C ASP A 82 29.70 -10.33 -3.76
N ALA A 83 29.81 -10.58 -2.45
CA ALA A 83 30.26 -11.87 -1.91
C ALA A 83 29.30 -13.00 -2.33
N ALA A 84 27.99 -12.78 -2.19
CA ALA A 84 26.97 -13.75 -2.59
C ALA A 84 27.01 -14.07 -4.10
N LEU A 85 27.05 -13.05 -4.95
CA LEU A 85 27.11 -13.23 -6.41
C LEU A 85 28.42 -13.88 -6.86
N THR A 86 29.54 -13.54 -6.21
CA THR A 86 30.85 -14.19 -6.46
C THR A 86 30.80 -15.66 -6.12
N HIS A 87 30.18 -16.03 -5.01
CA HIS A 87 30.04 -17.44 -4.61
C HIS A 87 29.11 -18.20 -5.54
N ALA A 88 27.98 -17.60 -5.95
CA ALA A 88 27.08 -18.18 -6.95
C ALA A 88 27.81 -18.50 -8.27
N LYS A 89 28.66 -17.59 -8.75
CA LYS A 89 29.51 -17.81 -9.93
C LYS A 89 30.45 -18.99 -9.74
N LYS A 90 31.13 -19.10 -8.57
CA LYS A 90 32.03 -20.22 -8.26
C LYS A 90 31.32 -21.58 -8.29
N LEU A 91 30.05 -21.63 -7.89
CA LEU A 91 29.23 -22.85 -7.93
C LEU A 91 28.76 -23.21 -9.35
N GLY A 92 28.91 -22.30 -10.33
CA GLY A 92 28.51 -22.52 -11.71
C GLY A 92 27.09 -22.05 -12.05
N ALA A 93 26.54 -21.10 -11.28
CA ALA A 93 25.27 -20.44 -11.64
C ALA A 93 25.41 -19.73 -12.98
N SER A 94 24.42 -19.88 -13.86
CA SER A 94 24.35 -19.13 -15.12
C SER A 94 24.05 -17.66 -14.87
N ASP A 95 23.09 -17.40 -13.99
CA ASP A 95 22.67 -16.06 -13.56
C ASP A 95 22.36 -16.08 -12.06
N ALA A 96 22.41 -14.91 -11.42
CA ALA A 96 21.99 -14.75 -10.03
C ALA A 96 21.51 -13.33 -9.74
N GLY A 97 20.68 -13.20 -8.74
CA GLY A 97 20.34 -11.93 -8.09
C GLY A 97 20.58 -12.05 -6.60
N ALA A 98 21.07 -10.98 -5.98
CA ALA A 98 21.18 -10.89 -4.52
C ALA A 98 20.74 -9.51 -4.06
N ASP A 99 20.12 -9.46 -2.88
CA ASP A 99 19.69 -8.23 -2.22
C ASP A 99 20.05 -8.28 -0.72
N ALA A 100 20.54 -7.18 -0.22
CA ALA A 100 20.77 -6.97 1.22
C ALA A 100 19.91 -5.81 1.69
N SER A 101 19.27 -5.95 2.85
CA SER A 101 18.37 -4.94 3.40
C SER A 101 18.45 -4.84 4.92
N GLU A 102 18.12 -3.66 5.42
CA GLU A 102 17.89 -3.38 6.83
C GLU A 102 16.63 -2.55 6.98
N GLY A 103 15.77 -2.92 7.93
CA GLY A 103 14.67 -2.14 8.44
C GLY A 103 14.83 -1.85 9.92
N CYS A 104 14.50 -0.67 10.37
CA CYS A 104 14.45 -0.36 11.78
C CYS A 104 13.31 0.61 12.11
N GLY A 105 12.82 0.53 13.35
CA GLY A 105 11.72 1.37 13.77
C GLY A 105 11.48 1.40 15.26
N LEU A 106 10.62 2.33 15.63
CA LEU A 106 10.04 2.47 16.96
C LEU A 106 8.53 2.57 16.81
N SER A 107 7.81 1.81 17.62
CA SER A 107 6.37 1.96 17.81
C SER A 107 6.06 2.09 19.29
N VAL A 108 5.18 3.04 19.64
CA VAL A 108 4.68 3.23 20.99
C VAL A 108 3.16 3.28 20.94
N SER A 109 2.50 2.50 21.78
CA SER A 109 1.04 2.57 21.97
C SER A 109 0.68 2.90 23.39
N VAL A 110 -0.41 3.65 23.52
CA VAL A 110 -1.03 4.02 24.80
C VAL A 110 -2.48 3.60 24.80
N ARG A 111 -3.03 3.37 25.98
CA ARG A 111 -4.44 3.10 26.15
C ARG A 111 -4.94 3.66 27.47
N LYS A 112 -6.01 4.47 27.43
CA LYS A 112 -6.62 5.13 28.60
C LYS A 112 -5.63 5.97 29.41
N GLY A 113 -4.76 6.68 28.71
CA GLY A 113 -3.76 7.54 29.34
C GLY A 113 -2.54 6.83 29.90
N GLU A 114 -2.40 5.52 29.69
CA GLU A 114 -1.27 4.73 30.17
C GLU A 114 -0.49 4.12 28.99
N LEU A 115 0.82 3.94 29.18
CA LEU A 115 1.66 3.23 28.25
C LEU A 115 1.24 1.76 28.15
N GLU A 116 0.94 1.28 26.95
CA GLU A 116 0.58 -0.11 26.69
C GLU A 116 1.74 -0.92 26.12
N ASN A 117 2.44 -0.36 25.12
CA ASN A 117 3.57 -1.06 24.49
C ASN A 117 4.63 -0.09 23.96
N VAL A 118 5.89 -0.52 24.03
CA VAL A 118 7.03 0.10 23.34
C VAL A 118 7.75 -1.02 22.58
N GLU A 119 7.84 -0.89 21.29
CA GLU A 119 8.53 -1.85 20.43
C GLU A 119 9.61 -1.14 19.62
N ARG A 120 10.84 -1.64 19.72
CA ARG A 120 11.94 -1.31 18.81
C ARG A 120 12.28 -2.53 18.00
N ASN A 121 12.16 -2.43 16.71
CA ASN A 121 12.56 -3.49 15.80
C ASN A 121 13.78 -3.10 14.99
N ARG A 122 14.55 -4.11 14.65
CA ARG A 122 15.63 -4.03 13.68
C ARG A 122 15.75 -5.37 12.99
N ASP A 123 15.41 -5.37 11.72
CA ASP A 123 15.43 -6.56 10.87
C ASP A 123 16.47 -6.37 9.78
N LYS A 124 17.14 -7.44 9.40
CA LYS A 124 18.08 -7.46 8.29
C LYS A 124 17.96 -8.76 7.52
N SER A 125 18.21 -8.70 6.23
CA SER A 125 18.12 -9.88 5.35
C SER A 125 19.11 -9.78 4.21
N LEU A 126 19.68 -10.93 3.84
CA LEU A 126 20.35 -11.15 2.56
C LEU A 126 19.54 -12.22 1.81
N GLY A 127 18.91 -11.85 0.71
CA GLY A 127 18.23 -12.74 -0.21
C GLY A 127 19.14 -13.10 -1.39
N VAL A 128 19.08 -14.35 -1.85
CA VAL A 128 19.82 -14.81 -3.03
C VAL A 128 18.90 -15.65 -3.91
N THR A 129 18.85 -15.32 -5.18
CA THR A 129 18.21 -16.12 -6.21
C THR A 129 19.27 -16.60 -7.21
N VAL A 130 19.32 -17.90 -7.45
CA VAL A 130 20.28 -18.54 -8.36
C VAL A 130 19.53 -19.17 -9.52
N TYR A 131 20.08 -19.05 -10.72
CA TYR A 131 19.59 -19.71 -11.93
C TYR A 131 20.65 -20.68 -12.48
N ILE A 132 20.22 -21.86 -12.91
CA ILE A 132 20.97 -22.84 -13.68
C ILE A 132 20.18 -23.07 -14.98
N GLY A 133 20.49 -22.31 -16.02
CA GLY A 133 19.63 -22.18 -17.19
C GLY A 133 18.27 -21.59 -16.78
N THR A 134 17.20 -22.35 -16.98
CA THR A 134 15.82 -21.95 -16.61
C THR A 134 15.33 -22.52 -15.27
N ARG A 135 16.21 -23.15 -14.49
CA ARG A 135 15.93 -23.65 -13.14
C ARG A 135 16.25 -22.58 -12.13
N ARG A 136 15.35 -22.33 -11.21
CA ARG A 136 15.48 -21.29 -10.19
C ARG A 136 15.50 -21.87 -8.79
N GLY A 137 16.41 -21.38 -7.96
CA GLY A 137 16.40 -21.61 -6.52
C GLY A 137 16.62 -20.29 -5.77
N ASN A 138 16.06 -20.17 -4.59
CA ASN A 138 16.24 -18.99 -3.75
C ASN A 138 16.34 -19.38 -2.28
N ALA A 139 17.16 -18.65 -1.55
CA ALA A 139 17.35 -18.77 -0.10
C ALA A 139 17.66 -17.40 0.50
N SER A 140 17.50 -17.26 1.81
CA SER A 140 17.81 -16.03 2.51
C SER A 140 18.37 -16.31 3.90
N THR A 141 19.11 -15.34 4.46
CA THR A 141 19.64 -15.36 5.81
C THR A 141 19.59 -13.99 6.45
N SER A 142 19.49 -13.94 7.76
CA SER A 142 19.70 -12.74 8.57
C SER A 142 21.12 -12.67 9.17
N ASP A 143 21.95 -13.69 8.96
CA ASP A 143 23.34 -13.72 9.39
C ASP A 143 24.25 -13.25 8.22
N PHE A 144 24.98 -12.16 8.44
CA PHE A 144 25.87 -11.55 7.45
C PHE A 144 27.32 -12.03 7.56
N SER A 145 27.58 -13.14 8.29
CA SER A 145 28.88 -13.79 8.29
C SER A 145 29.17 -14.44 6.93
N GLN A 146 30.46 -14.50 6.57
CA GLN A 146 30.87 -15.10 5.30
C GLN A 146 30.39 -16.56 5.15
N ALA A 147 30.45 -17.33 6.24
CA ALA A 147 30.00 -18.72 6.25
C ALA A 147 28.50 -18.86 6.00
N ALA A 148 27.68 -17.99 6.62
CA ALA A 148 26.23 -17.99 6.42
C ALA A 148 25.86 -17.56 4.99
N ILE A 149 26.57 -16.61 4.41
CA ILE A 149 26.38 -16.19 3.01
C ILE A 149 26.66 -17.36 2.08
N GLU A 150 27.82 -18.01 2.23
CA GLU A 150 28.19 -19.15 1.39
C GLU A 150 27.21 -20.32 1.51
N GLN A 151 26.75 -20.64 2.73
CA GLN A 151 25.71 -21.66 2.96
C GLN A 151 24.37 -21.29 2.31
N THR A 152 23.98 -20.02 2.38
CA THR A 152 22.73 -19.53 1.76
C THR A 152 22.80 -19.64 0.25
N VAL A 153 23.90 -19.23 -0.36
CA VAL A 153 24.10 -19.35 -1.81
C VAL A 153 24.13 -20.82 -2.23
N GLN A 154 24.81 -21.70 -1.46
CA GLN A 154 24.83 -23.13 -1.72
C GLN A 154 23.42 -23.71 -1.66
N ALA A 155 22.61 -23.35 -0.65
CA ALA A 155 21.23 -23.79 -0.54
C ALA A 155 20.38 -23.35 -1.75
N ALA A 156 20.48 -22.08 -2.17
CA ALA A 156 19.80 -21.58 -3.37
C ALA A 156 20.22 -22.34 -4.64
N TYR A 157 21.55 -22.60 -4.78
CA TYR A 157 22.09 -23.36 -5.90
C TYR A 157 21.57 -24.80 -5.92
N ASP A 158 21.56 -25.49 -4.78
CA ASP A 158 21.07 -26.87 -4.68
C ASP A 158 19.56 -26.93 -4.96
N ILE A 159 18.77 -25.97 -4.48
CA ILE A 159 17.35 -25.86 -4.85
C ILE A 159 17.22 -25.73 -6.38
N ALA A 160 18.00 -24.84 -7.01
CA ALA A 160 17.96 -24.68 -8.47
C ALA A 160 18.29 -25.97 -9.23
N ARG A 161 19.24 -26.77 -8.74
CA ARG A 161 19.62 -28.07 -9.36
C ARG A 161 18.47 -29.08 -9.39
N PHE A 162 17.60 -29.07 -8.37
CA PHE A 162 16.51 -30.03 -8.25
C PHE A 162 15.15 -29.48 -8.67
N THR A 163 15.06 -28.17 -8.93
CA THR A 163 13.82 -27.54 -9.42
C THR A 163 13.62 -27.90 -10.91
N ALA A 164 12.36 -28.08 -11.31
CA ALA A 164 12.01 -28.28 -12.71
C ALA A 164 12.37 -27.06 -13.56
N GLU A 165 12.69 -27.30 -14.81
CA GLU A 165 12.89 -26.23 -15.80
C GLU A 165 11.61 -25.43 -16.02
N ASP A 166 11.71 -24.12 -15.98
CA ASP A 166 10.64 -23.20 -16.36
C ASP A 166 11.19 -22.20 -17.40
N PRO A 167 10.79 -22.32 -18.67
CA PRO A 167 11.34 -21.48 -19.73
C PRO A 167 11.05 -19.98 -19.56
N PHE A 168 10.21 -19.62 -18.61
CA PHE A 168 9.87 -18.22 -18.30
C PHE A 168 10.68 -17.65 -17.11
N ALA A 169 11.39 -18.52 -16.37
CA ALA A 169 12.27 -18.09 -15.27
C ALA A 169 13.53 -17.40 -15.80
N GLY A 170 14.04 -16.42 -15.06
CA GLY A 170 15.25 -15.69 -15.39
C GLY A 170 15.22 -14.23 -14.94
N LEU A 171 16.37 -13.58 -15.02
CA LEU A 171 16.50 -12.16 -14.79
C LEU A 171 15.72 -11.34 -15.83
N PRO A 172 15.36 -10.06 -15.54
CA PRO A 172 14.77 -9.14 -16.52
C PRO A 172 15.61 -9.05 -17.78
N ASP A 173 14.98 -8.75 -18.92
CA ASP A 173 15.72 -8.57 -20.16
C ASP A 173 16.58 -7.29 -20.08
N PRO A 174 17.80 -7.27 -20.68
CA PRO A 174 18.76 -6.17 -20.49
C PRO A 174 18.23 -4.78 -20.85
N GLU A 175 17.36 -4.71 -21.85
CA GLU A 175 16.74 -3.46 -22.30
C GLU A 175 15.68 -2.90 -21.34
N ASP A 176 15.16 -3.72 -20.42
CA ASP A 176 14.15 -3.31 -19.45
C ASP A 176 14.77 -2.88 -18.11
N VAL A 177 16.06 -3.14 -17.90
CA VAL A 177 16.76 -2.84 -16.64
C VAL A 177 16.97 -1.34 -16.45
N ALA A 178 16.70 -0.84 -15.24
CA ALA A 178 17.00 0.52 -14.85
C ALA A 178 18.52 0.70 -14.67
N ASN A 179 19.14 1.55 -15.50
CA ASN A 179 20.55 1.90 -15.39
C ASN A 179 20.76 3.24 -14.66
N GLU A 180 19.78 4.13 -14.72
CA GLU A 180 19.76 5.44 -14.09
C GLU A 180 18.35 5.75 -13.59
N TRP A 181 18.24 6.49 -12.50
CA TRP A 181 16.95 6.94 -11.95
C TRP A 181 17.10 8.25 -11.17
N ALA A 182 16.02 9.01 -11.07
CA ALA A 182 15.95 10.22 -10.28
C ALA A 182 15.79 9.90 -8.79
N ASP A 183 16.30 10.77 -7.93
CA ASP A 183 15.95 10.78 -6.53
C ASP A 183 14.48 11.22 -6.37
N LEU A 184 13.70 10.39 -5.70
CA LEU A 184 12.28 10.61 -5.46
C LEU A 184 11.97 11.15 -4.06
N ASP A 185 12.99 11.52 -3.30
CA ASP A 185 12.87 12.07 -1.95
C ASP A 185 12.06 11.15 -1.02
N LEU A 186 12.45 9.86 -0.94
CA LEU A 186 11.69 8.84 -0.23
C LEU A 186 12.11 8.64 1.22
N PHE A 187 13.23 9.23 1.64
CA PHE A 187 13.84 8.98 2.95
C PHE A 187 13.91 10.24 3.79
N HIS A 188 13.16 10.27 4.87
CA HIS A 188 13.10 11.32 5.88
C HIS A 188 13.21 10.67 7.27
N PRO A 189 14.42 10.45 7.79
CA PRO A 189 14.60 9.81 9.08
C PRO A 189 13.99 10.66 10.19
N TRP A 190 13.31 9.99 11.12
CA TRP A 190 12.76 10.62 12.32
C TRP A 190 13.46 10.08 13.57
N ALA A 191 14.27 10.91 14.20
CA ALA A 191 14.97 10.57 15.44
C ALA A 191 14.02 10.57 16.65
N LEU A 192 12.91 9.83 16.53
CA LEU A 192 11.86 9.73 17.54
C LEU A 192 12.36 8.96 18.76
N THR A 193 12.28 9.60 19.95
CA THR A 193 12.53 8.91 21.23
C THR A 193 11.26 8.23 21.73
N SER A 194 11.40 7.24 22.64
CA SER A 194 10.23 6.58 23.26
C SER A 194 9.40 7.56 24.06
N GLU A 195 10.02 8.51 24.75
CA GLU A 195 9.38 9.55 25.55
C GLU A 195 8.59 10.52 24.67
N GLU A 196 9.16 10.93 23.54
CA GLU A 196 8.48 11.81 22.59
C GLU A 196 7.29 11.09 21.92
N ALA A 197 7.48 9.83 21.50
CA ALA A 197 6.41 9.01 20.95
C ALA A 197 5.26 8.81 21.95
N LEU A 198 5.58 8.53 23.22
CA LEU A 198 4.61 8.43 24.30
C LEU A 198 3.81 9.72 24.46
N ARG A 199 4.49 10.88 24.51
CA ARG A 199 3.83 12.19 24.62
C ARG A 199 2.87 12.44 23.45
N ILE A 200 3.29 12.18 22.22
CA ILE A 200 2.46 12.36 21.00
C ILE A 200 1.24 11.43 21.05
N ALA A 201 1.41 10.17 21.43
CA ALA A 201 0.32 9.21 21.53
C ALA A 201 -0.70 9.61 22.61
N LEU A 202 -0.22 10.03 23.79
CA LEU A 202 -1.08 10.53 24.87
C LEU A 202 -1.86 11.78 24.47
N GLU A 203 -1.23 12.74 23.79
CA GLU A 203 -1.90 13.94 23.27
C GLU A 203 -3.00 13.58 22.27
N CYS A 204 -2.77 12.59 21.40
CA CYS A 204 -3.74 12.14 20.43
C CYS A 204 -4.96 11.48 21.10
N GLU A 205 -4.72 10.58 22.05
CA GLU A 205 -5.80 9.92 22.79
C GLU A 205 -6.57 10.91 23.68
N ALA A 206 -5.88 11.80 24.38
CA ALA A 206 -6.50 12.85 25.21
C ALA A 206 -7.39 13.78 24.36
N ALA A 207 -6.97 14.15 23.16
CA ALA A 207 -7.78 14.94 22.25
C ALA A 207 -9.07 14.22 21.83
N ALA A 208 -9.01 12.91 21.62
CA ALA A 208 -10.22 12.12 21.35
C ALA A 208 -11.18 12.13 22.55
N PHE A 209 -10.69 11.89 23.77
CA PHE A 209 -11.53 11.94 24.99
C PHE A 209 -12.10 13.33 25.25
N ALA A 210 -11.34 14.39 24.96
CA ALA A 210 -11.78 15.78 25.17
C ALA A 210 -12.91 16.22 24.24
N THR A 211 -13.11 15.52 23.10
CA THR A 211 -14.14 15.86 22.10
C THR A 211 -15.56 15.74 22.66
N SER A 212 -15.82 14.71 23.47
CA SER A 212 -17.14 14.52 24.09
C SER A 212 -17.10 13.58 25.29
N LYS A 213 -17.93 13.83 26.30
CA LYS A 213 -18.16 12.88 27.41
C LYS A 213 -18.76 11.54 26.97
N GLN A 214 -19.25 11.45 25.74
CA GLN A 214 -19.73 10.19 25.14
C GLN A 214 -18.59 9.31 24.60
N ILE A 215 -17.37 9.82 24.44
CA ILE A 215 -16.19 9.00 24.26
C ILE A 215 -15.83 8.39 25.62
N THR A 216 -16.14 7.13 25.80
CA THR A 216 -16.09 6.45 27.10
C THR A 216 -14.96 5.45 27.23
N ASN A 217 -14.32 5.11 26.11
CA ASN A 217 -13.23 4.14 26.03
C ASN A 217 -12.35 4.39 24.80
N SER A 218 -11.26 3.66 24.70
CA SER A 218 -10.33 3.68 23.58
C SER A 218 -9.74 2.29 23.34
N GLU A 219 -9.49 1.92 22.11
CA GLU A 219 -8.61 0.81 21.76
C GLU A 219 -7.15 1.21 21.81
N GLY A 220 -6.88 2.50 21.97
CA GLY A 220 -5.57 3.09 22.11
C GLY A 220 -5.22 4.09 21.02
N ALA A 221 -4.10 4.78 21.24
CA ALA A 221 -3.42 5.60 20.24
C ALA A 221 -1.99 5.09 20.05
N GLY A 222 -1.46 5.23 18.85
CA GLY A 222 -0.12 4.75 18.54
C GLY A 222 0.64 5.68 17.61
N VAL A 223 1.95 5.75 17.85
CA VAL A 223 2.92 6.46 17.00
C VAL A 223 3.94 5.46 16.50
N SER A 224 4.30 5.52 15.23
CA SER A 224 5.40 4.72 14.69
C SER A 224 6.29 5.52 13.77
N ALA A 225 7.60 5.27 13.89
CA ALA A 225 8.61 5.71 12.97
C ALA A 225 9.29 4.46 12.38
N GLN A 226 9.21 4.28 11.08
CA GLN A 226 9.78 3.13 10.36
C GLN A 226 10.63 3.62 9.22
N GLN A 227 11.76 2.97 9.02
CA GLN A 227 12.66 3.25 7.91
C GLN A 227 13.37 2.00 7.45
N SER A 228 13.72 1.95 6.19
CA SER A 228 14.44 0.83 5.57
C SER A 228 15.33 1.31 4.45
N HIS A 229 16.37 0.56 4.18
CA HIS A 229 17.18 0.68 2.98
C HIS A 229 17.61 -0.69 2.48
N PHE A 230 17.97 -0.76 1.23
CA PHE A 230 18.43 -1.98 0.61
C PHE A 230 19.41 -1.68 -0.53
N PHE A 231 20.13 -2.71 -0.91
CA PHE A 231 20.92 -2.75 -2.14
C PHE A 231 20.70 -4.11 -2.81
N SER A 232 20.46 -4.10 -4.11
CA SER A 232 20.27 -5.29 -4.93
C SER A 232 21.14 -5.24 -6.17
N ALA A 233 21.69 -6.38 -6.57
CA ALA A 233 22.42 -6.48 -7.82
C ALA A 233 22.21 -7.84 -8.49
N HIS A 234 22.45 -7.87 -9.80
CA HIS A 234 22.38 -9.06 -10.62
C HIS A 234 23.76 -9.46 -11.15
N MET A 235 23.88 -10.74 -11.46
CA MET A 235 24.94 -11.34 -12.26
C MET A 235 24.31 -12.08 -13.43
N ARG A 236 24.75 -11.81 -14.64
CA ARG A 236 24.27 -12.45 -15.87
C ARG A 236 25.45 -13.05 -16.64
N GLY A 237 25.38 -14.35 -16.96
CA GLY A 237 26.49 -15.04 -17.66
C GLY A 237 27.83 -14.92 -16.92
N GLY A 238 27.81 -14.80 -15.61
CA GLY A 238 29.00 -14.56 -14.79
C GLY A 238 29.54 -13.12 -14.80
N GLU A 239 28.87 -12.16 -15.44
CA GLU A 239 29.24 -10.74 -15.52
C GLU A 239 28.36 -9.87 -14.61
N ARG A 240 28.91 -8.74 -14.16
CA ARG A 240 28.26 -7.74 -13.29
C ARG A 240 28.67 -6.34 -13.68
N GLY A 241 27.90 -5.32 -13.24
CA GLY A 241 28.25 -3.91 -13.39
C GLY A 241 28.33 -3.42 -14.84
N LYS A 242 27.69 -4.14 -15.78
CA LYS A 242 27.57 -3.73 -17.18
C LYS A 242 26.17 -3.19 -17.46
N PRO A 243 25.99 -2.33 -18.46
CA PRO A 243 24.66 -1.90 -18.90
C PRO A 243 23.75 -3.11 -19.16
N GLY A 244 22.49 -3.04 -18.70
CA GLY A 244 21.54 -4.14 -18.80
C GLY A 244 21.69 -5.22 -17.70
N ILE A 245 22.58 -5.02 -16.72
CA ILE A 245 22.71 -5.84 -15.52
C ILE A 245 22.48 -4.94 -14.30
N PHE A 246 21.39 -5.17 -13.58
CA PHE A 246 20.94 -4.29 -12.50
C PHE A 246 21.93 -4.22 -11.34
N SER A 247 22.08 -3.03 -10.81
CA SER A 247 22.77 -2.76 -9.55
C SER A 247 22.26 -1.45 -8.96
N GLY A 248 21.56 -1.50 -7.82
CA GLY A 248 20.99 -0.31 -7.22
C GLY A 248 20.26 -0.54 -5.91
N GLY A 249 19.88 0.55 -5.26
CA GLY A 249 19.14 0.54 -4.01
C GLY A 249 18.81 1.95 -3.57
N TYR A 250 17.90 2.08 -2.63
CA TYR A 250 17.51 3.35 -2.02
C TYR A 250 17.02 3.15 -0.58
N ALA A 251 16.95 4.24 0.16
CA ALA A 251 16.33 4.27 1.48
C ALA A 251 14.91 4.81 1.39
N SER A 252 14.07 4.42 2.33
CA SER A 252 12.71 4.94 2.47
C SER A 252 12.28 5.00 3.93
N SER A 253 11.32 5.89 4.22
CA SER A 253 10.73 6.05 5.54
C SER A 253 9.21 6.04 5.47
N ARG A 254 8.59 5.67 6.60
CA ARG A 254 7.14 5.75 6.81
C ARG A 254 6.87 5.98 8.28
N HIS A 255 6.19 7.08 8.59
CA HIS A 255 5.80 7.45 9.94
C HIS A 255 4.30 7.50 10.03
N SER A 256 3.74 7.18 11.20
CA SER A 256 2.30 7.21 11.40
C SER A 256 1.90 7.59 12.83
N LEU A 257 0.71 8.14 12.92
CA LEU A 257 0.00 8.45 14.14
C LEU A 257 -1.44 7.99 13.95
N SER A 258 -2.00 7.28 14.93
CA SER A 258 -3.37 6.76 14.87
C SER A 258 -4.03 6.73 16.24
N VAL A 259 -5.37 6.72 16.27
CA VAL A 259 -6.15 6.50 17.49
C VAL A 259 -7.50 5.87 17.14
N ALA A 260 -8.02 5.04 18.05
CA ALA A 260 -9.29 4.35 17.89
C ALA A 260 -10.20 4.55 19.13
N PRO A 261 -10.91 5.70 19.23
CA PRO A 261 -11.84 5.97 20.31
C PRO A 261 -13.13 5.14 20.19
N ILE A 262 -13.75 4.91 21.35
CA ILE A 262 -15.03 4.21 21.48
C ILE A 262 -16.05 5.15 22.11
N ALA A 263 -17.16 5.38 21.41
CA ALA A 263 -18.29 6.18 21.86
C ALA A 263 -19.41 5.29 22.43
N GLY A 264 -20.19 5.83 23.38
CA GLY A 264 -21.33 5.14 23.98
C GLY A 264 -20.97 4.17 25.10
N LYS A 265 -21.94 3.36 25.55
CA LYS A 265 -21.76 2.39 26.64
C LYS A 265 -22.51 1.09 26.36
N GLY A 266 -22.00 -0.03 26.92
CA GLY A 266 -22.61 -1.36 26.82
C GLY A 266 -22.77 -1.82 25.38
N ALA A 267 -23.90 -2.44 25.04
CA ALA A 267 -24.17 -2.98 23.71
C ALA A 267 -24.36 -1.90 22.63
N LYS A 268 -24.40 -0.63 22.99
CA LYS A 268 -24.53 0.50 22.04
C LYS A 268 -23.21 1.21 21.78
N MET A 269 -22.09 0.61 22.20
CA MET A 269 -20.77 1.18 21.90
C MET A 269 -20.51 1.14 20.40
N GLN A 270 -19.98 2.26 19.92
CA GLN A 270 -19.50 2.39 18.54
C GLN A 270 -18.04 2.82 18.60
N ARG A 271 -17.22 2.22 17.76
CA ARG A 271 -15.81 2.58 17.61
C ARG A 271 -15.55 3.12 16.23
N ASP A 272 -14.54 3.92 16.14
CA ASP A 272 -13.98 4.37 14.89
C ASP A 272 -12.53 4.74 15.08
N HIS A 273 -11.80 4.97 14.02
CA HIS A 273 -10.41 5.37 14.09
C HIS A 273 -10.07 6.41 13.03
N TRP A 274 -8.96 7.06 13.25
CA TRP A 274 -8.32 7.85 12.22
C TRP A 274 -6.81 7.78 12.35
N TYR A 275 -6.12 8.09 11.27
CA TYR A 275 -4.67 8.06 11.24
C TYR A 275 -4.11 9.11 10.28
N SER A 276 -2.85 9.46 10.49
CA SER A 276 -2.00 10.15 9.54
C SER A 276 -0.78 9.29 9.25
N SER A 277 -0.40 9.14 8.00
CA SER A 277 0.79 8.38 7.61
C SER A 277 1.52 9.08 6.48
N GLN A 278 2.80 9.40 6.68
CA GLN A 278 3.62 10.18 5.76
C GLN A 278 5.06 9.62 5.72
N ARG A 279 5.83 9.97 4.70
CA ARG A 279 7.27 9.68 4.66
C ARG A 279 8.05 10.63 5.56
N ASN A 280 7.70 11.91 5.54
CA ASN A 280 8.27 12.93 6.42
C ASN A 280 7.36 13.13 7.65
N ALA A 281 7.92 13.02 8.85
CA ALA A 281 7.18 13.22 10.10
C ALA A 281 6.57 14.64 10.21
N LEU A 282 7.19 15.64 9.58
CA LEU A 282 6.69 17.02 9.56
C LEU A 282 5.36 17.19 8.80
N ASP A 283 5.04 16.23 7.93
CA ASP A 283 3.79 16.22 7.15
C ASP A 283 2.66 15.44 7.86
N LEU A 284 2.93 14.87 9.03
CA LEU A 284 1.89 14.22 9.83
C LEU A 284 0.88 15.26 10.32
N ALA A 285 -0.40 14.88 10.32
CA ALA A 285 -1.41 15.68 10.97
C ALA A 285 -1.14 15.78 12.48
N SER A 286 -1.52 16.90 13.11
CA SER A 286 -1.31 17.07 14.54
C SER A 286 -2.05 16.01 15.36
N PRO A 287 -1.51 15.60 16.51
CA PRO A 287 -2.18 14.65 17.41
C PRO A 287 -3.61 15.07 17.76
N GLN A 288 -3.81 16.36 17.99
CA GLN A 288 -5.12 16.93 18.32
C GLN A 288 -6.12 16.81 17.16
N ALA A 289 -5.67 17.01 15.91
CA ALA A 289 -6.54 16.88 14.75
C ALA A 289 -6.93 15.41 14.51
N VAL A 290 -5.97 14.47 14.61
CA VAL A 290 -6.24 13.04 14.46
C VAL A 290 -7.19 12.54 15.56
N GLY A 291 -6.92 12.91 16.82
CA GLY A 291 -7.75 12.51 17.97
C GLY A 291 -9.18 13.01 17.88
N ARG A 292 -9.36 14.30 17.62
CA ARG A 292 -10.68 14.92 17.48
C ARG A 292 -11.47 14.28 16.33
N TYR A 293 -10.88 14.18 15.16
CA TYR A 293 -11.57 13.64 14.00
C TYR A 293 -11.99 12.18 14.18
N ALA A 294 -11.12 11.33 14.74
CA ALA A 294 -11.47 9.95 15.09
C ALA A 294 -12.66 9.88 16.07
N ALA A 295 -12.70 10.77 17.06
CA ALA A 295 -13.79 10.83 18.03
C ALA A 295 -15.11 11.30 17.39
N GLU A 296 -15.08 12.33 16.55
CA GLU A 296 -16.24 12.80 15.78
C GLU A 296 -16.84 11.68 14.92
N ARG A 297 -15.99 10.87 14.29
CA ARG A 297 -16.38 9.69 13.53
C ARG A 297 -17.11 8.66 14.40
N ALA A 298 -16.53 8.29 15.55
CA ALA A 298 -17.14 7.33 16.47
C ALA A 298 -18.49 7.83 17.03
N LEU A 299 -18.58 9.13 17.39
CA LEU A 299 -19.81 9.76 17.88
C LEU A 299 -20.93 9.73 16.84
N ALA A 300 -20.61 9.99 15.60
CA ALA A 300 -21.60 10.04 14.54
C ALA A 300 -22.20 8.66 14.22
N ARG A 301 -21.57 7.57 14.64
CA ARG A 301 -22.11 6.20 14.51
C ARG A 301 -23.09 5.80 15.62
N LEU A 302 -23.21 6.60 16.67
CA LEU A 302 -24.11 6.30 17.79
C LEU A 302 -25.57 6.16 17.32
N ASN A 303 -26.29 5.20 17.92
CA ASN A 303 -27.68 4.87 17.59
C ASN A 303 -27.88 4.33 16.15
N GLY A 304 -26.89 3.60 15.65
CA GLY A 304 -27.00 2.87 14.39
C GLY A 304 -28.24 1.99 14.33
N ARG A 305 -28.79 1.82 13.13
CA ARG A 305 -30.00 1.04 12.87
C ARG A 305 -29.77 0.07 11.73
N LYS A 306 -30.41 -1.07 11.81
CA LYS A 306 -30.60 -1.92 10.62
C LYS A 306 -31.59 -1.24 9.66
N ILE A 307 -31.46 -1.51 8.39
CA ILE A 307 -32.41 -1.09 7.37
C ILE A 307 -33.02 -2.32 6.69
N ALA A 308 -34.19 -2.20 6.12
CA ALA A 308 -34.80 -3.26 5.34
C ALA A 308 -33.94 -3.59 4.11
N THR A 309 -33.93 -4.85 3.72
CA THR A 309 -33.25 -5.29 2.48
C THR A 309 -33.76 -4.52 1.30
N THR A 310 -32.86 -3.90 0.54
CA THR A 310 -33.19 -3.02 -0.59
C THR A 310 -32.11 -3.08 -1.67
N GLU A 311 -32.45 -2.53 -2.84
CA GLU A 311 -31.46 -2.16 -3.85
C GLU A 311 -31.45 -0.65 -3.99
N CYS A 312 -30.29 -0.04 -3.86
CA CYS A 312 -30.13 1.41 -3.91
C CYS A 312 -28.75 1.82 -4.44
N PRO A 313 -28.57 3.10 -4.79
CA PRO A 313 -27.24 3.66 -5.00
C PRO A 313 -26.39 3.58 -3.73
N VAL A 314 -25.09 3.37 -3.92
CA VAL A 314 -24.13 3.27 -2.82
C VAL A 314 -22.96 4.22 -3.09
N LEU A 315 -22.71 5.11 -2.14
CA LEU A 315 -21.56 6.00 -2.13
C LEU A 315 -20.50 5.41 -1.20
N PHE A 316 -19.33 5.11 -1.75
CA PHE A 316 -18.15 4.70 -0.96
C PHE A 316 -17.35 5.93 -0.57
N GLU A 317 -17.04 6.09 0.71
CA GLU A 317 -16.10 7.10 1.21
C GLU A 317 -14.74 6.98 0.48
N SER A 318 -14.04 8.09 0.27
CA SER A 318 -12.80 8.11 -0.52
C SER A 318 -11.71 7.14 -0.03
N PRO A 319 -11.46 6.93 1.29
CA PRO A 319 -10.55 5.87 1.74
C PRO A 319 -10.99 4.46 1.32
N LEU A 320 -12.30 4.16 1.40
CA LEU A 320 -12.83 2.85 0.99
C LEU A 320 -12.85 2.68 -0.54
N ALA A 321 -13.09 3.76 -1.26
CA ALA A 321 -13.06 3.78 -2.72
C ALA A 321 -11.69 3.37 -3.28
N ALA A 322 -10.59 3.71 -2.58
CA ALA A 322 -9.26 3.23 -2.91
C ALA A 322 -9.16 1.69 -2.89
N GLY A 323 -9.98 1.02 -2.05
CA GLY A 323 -10.09 -0.44 -2.00
C GLY A 323 -10.69 -1.03 -3.28
N LEU A 324 -11.67 -0.37 -3.91
CA LEU A 324 -12.22 -0.79 -5.21
C LEU A 324 -11.15 -0.72 -6.31
N LEU A 325 -10.33 0.34 -6.31
CA LEU A 325 -9.17 0.45 -7.20
C LEU A 325 -8.15 -0.66 -6.93
N GLY A 326 -7.93 -1.01 -5.66
CA GLY A 326 -7.10 -2.16 -5.25
C GLY A 326 -7.62 -3.48 -5.81
N GLY A 327 -8.94 -3.69 -5.79
CA GLY A 327 -9.59 -4.86 -6.38
C GLY A 327 -9.38 -4.95 -7.90
N PHE A 328 -9.45 -3.83 -8.61
CA PHE A 328 -9.11 -3.78 -10.03
C PHE A 328 -7.65 -4.15 -10.28
N VAL A 329 -6.70 -3.58 -9.54
CA VAL A 329 -5.26 -3.91 -9.65
C VAL A 329 -5.02 -5.41 -9.46
N GLN A 330 -5.61 -6.00 -8.42
CA GLN A 330 -5.51 -7.44 -8.15
C GLN A 330 -6.03 -8.27 -9.35
N ALA A 331 -7.17 -7.85 -9.92
CA ALA A 331 -7.78 -8.56 -11.04
C ALA A 331 -6.97 -8.48 -12.35
N VAL A 332 -6.19 -7.40 -12.55
CA VAL A 332 -5.31 -7.23 -13.73
C VAL A 332 -3.82 -7.43 -13.41
N SER A 333 -3.49 -8.06 -12.28
CA SER A 333 -2.12 -8.45 -11.95
C SER A 333 -1.65 -9.59 -12.84
N GLY A 334 -0.38 -9.59 -13.19
CA GLY A 334 0.21 -10.62 -14.06
C GLY A 334 0.01 -12.03 -13.52
N GLY A 335 0.14 -12.20 -12.20
CA GLY A 335 -0.10 -13.47 -11.52
C GLY A 335 -1.53 -13.99 -11.69
N ALA A 336 -2.54 -13.13 -11.54
CA ALA A 336 -3.93 -13.49 -11.73
C ALA A 336 -4.23 -13.82 -13.22
N MET A 337 -3.63 -13.06 -14.14
CA MET A 337 -3.82 -13.23 -15.58
C MET A 337 -3.29 -14.58 -16.09
N TYR A 338 -2.01 -14.90 -15.85
CA TYR A 338 -1.44 -16.13 -16.42
C TYR A 338 -2.00 -17.39 -15.73
N ARG A 339 -2.40 -17.31 -14.45
CA ARG A 339 -3.09 -18.43 -13.78
C ARG A 339 -4.58 -18.51 -14.11
N LYS A 340 -5.11 -17.55 -14.85
CA LYS A 340 -6.54 -17.43 -15.19
C LYS A 340 -7.47 -17.40 -13.97
N THR A 341 -7.01 -16.77 -12.89
CA THR A 341 -7.73 -16.65 -11.61
C THR A 341 -8.30 -15.24 -11.44
N THR A 342 -8.91 -14.69 -12.48
CA THR A 342 -9.46 -13.34 -12.50
C THR A 342 -10.69 -13.24 -13.38
N PHE A 343 -11.65 -12.41 -12.97
CA PHE A 343 -12.83 -12.05 -13.75
C PHE A 343 -12.52 -11.07 -14.92
N LEU A 344 -11.28 -10.53 -14.99
CA LEU A 344 -10.84 -9.60 -16.05
C LEU A 344 -9.90 -10.26 -17.08
N LEU A 345 -10.06 -11.58 -17.31
CA LEU A 345 -9.32 -12.24 -18.38
C LEU A 345 -9.53 -11.51 -19.72
N ASP A 346 -8.45 -11.38 -20.48
CA ASP A 346 -8.43 -10.76 -21.82
C ASP A 346 -9.07 -9.36 -21.86
N SER A 347 -8.94 -8.60 -20.77
CA SER A 347 -9.58 -7.27 -20.63
C SER A 347 -8.82 -6.15 -21.34
N LEU A 348 -7.63 -6.39 -21.88
CA LEU A 348 -6.85 -5.38 -22.58
C LEU A 348 -7.66 -4.79 -23.76
N GLY A 349 -7.77 -3.46 -23.82
CA GLY A 349 -8.57 -2.74 -24.79
C GLY A 349 -10.08 -2.77 -24.55
N LYS A 350 -10.59 -3.59 -23.61
CA LYS A 350 -12.01 -3.71 -23.31
C LYS A 350 -12.48 -2.64 -22.32
N GLN A 351 -13.78 -2.30 -22.43
CA GLN A 351 -14.46 -1.36 -21.54
C GLN A 351 -14.77 -2.04 -20.20
N VAL A 352 -14.07 -1.63 -19.12
CA VAL A 352 -14.25 -2.14 -17.75
C VAL A 352 -14.90 -1.09 -16.85
N PHE A 353 -14.63 0.18 -17.11
CA PHE A 353 -15.23 1.32 -16.42
C PHE A 353 -16.07 2.16 -17.40
N PRO A 354 -16.91 3.09 -16.90
CA PRO A 354 -17.57 4.10 -17.75
C PRO A 354 -16.53 4.95 -18.50
N ARG A 355 -16.96 5.52 -19.63
CA ARG A 355 -16.06 6.32 -20.49
C ARG A 355 -15.49 7.57 -19.82
N HIS A 356 -16.07 8.03 -18.75
CA HIS A 356 -15.57 9.21 -18.01
C HIS A 356 -14.44 8.88 -17.02
N ILE A 357 -14.13 7.61 -16.80
CA ILE A 357 -13.10 7.16 -15.85
C ILE A 357 -11.74 6.99 -16.53
N ASP A 358 -10.72 7.57 -15.93
CA ASP A 358 -9.32 7.34 -16.24
C ASP A 358 -8.58 6.86 -14.96
N VAL A 359 -7.59 5.98 -15.12
CA VAL A 359 -6.66 5.59 -14.06
C VAL A 359 -5.24 5.86 -14.56
N LEU A 360 -4.57 6.78 -13.88
CA LEU A 360 -3.18 7.14 -14.13
C LEU A 360 -2.29 6.47 -13.09
N GLU A 361 -1.17 5.93 -13.52
CA GLU A 361 -0.06 5.50 -12.67
C GLU A 361 1.13 6.42 -12.85
N ASP A 362 1.71 6.89 -11.74
CA ASP A 362 2.91 7.71 -11.73
C ASP A 362 3.88 7.24 -10.64
N PRO A 363 4.90 6.43 -11.01
CA PRO A 363 5.87 5.92 -10.04
C PRO A 363 6.85 6.98 -9.55
N HIS A 364 6.89 8.16 -10.17
CA HIS A 364 7.93 9.17 -9.96
C HIS A 364 7.43 10.43 -9.23
N ILE A 365 6.35 10.31 -8.47
CA ILE A 365 5.88 11.41 -7.60
C ILE A 365 6.90 11.59 -6.48
N ILE A 366 7.48 12.80 -6.38
CA ILE A 366 8.39 13.16 -5.29
C ILE A 366 7.69 12.95 -3.94
N ASN A 367 8.37 12.27 -3.01
CA ASN A 367 7.83 11.91 -1.70
C ASN A 367 6.50 11.10 -1.75
N GLY A 368 6.17 10.53 -2.90
CA GLY A 368 4.93 9.78 -3.09
C GLY A 368 4.92 8.46 -2.32
N LYS A 369 3.76 8.12 -1.74
CA LYS A 369 3.63 6.93 -0.87
C LYS A 369 3.89 5.61 -1.59
N GLY A 370 3.58 5.52 -2.87
CA GLY A 370 3.82 4.35 -3.72
C GLY A 370 4.89 4.61 -4.78
N SER A 371 5.74 5.63 -4.63
CA SER A 371 6.81 5.91 -5.59
C SER A 371 7.94 4.90 -5.48
N SER A 372 8.45 4.51 -6.64
CA SER A 372 9.58 3.60 -6.80
C SER A 372 10.31 3.90 -8.11
N PRO A 373 11.62 4.13 -8.08
CA PRO A 373 12.39 4.44 -9.30
C PRO A 373 12.56 3.23 -10.23
N PHE A 374 12.48 2.03 -9.68
CA PHE A 374 12.50 0.74 -10.36
C PHE A 374 11.69 -0.27 -9.54
N ASP A 375 11.29 -1.38 -10.16
CA ASP A 375 10.55 -2.44 -9.46
C ASP A 375 11.47 -3.42 -8.71
N ASP A 376 10.90 -4.43 -8.04
CA ASP A 376 11.67 -5.39 -7.23
C ASP A 376 12.62 -6.28 -8.06
N GLU A 377 12.51 -6.27 -9.40
CA GLU A 377 13.44 -6.94 -10.31
C GLU A 377 14.47 -5.96 -10.90
N GLY A 378 14.48 -4.69 -10.50
CA GLY A 378 15.32 -3.66 -11.09
C GLY A 378 14.89 -3.20 -12.48
N VAL A 379 13.64 -3.44 -12.86
CA VAL A 379 13.05 -2.98 -14.12
C VAL A 379 12.61 -1.52 -13.98
N VAL A 380 12.84 -0.74 -15.03
CA VAL A 380 12.47 0.68 -15.08
C VAL A 380 10.96 0.85 -14.94
N THR A 381 10.54 1.70 -14.00
CA THR A 381 9.13 2.08 -13.84
C THR A 381 8.77 3.26 -14.75
N LYS A 382 7.52 3.34 -15.18
CA LYS A 382 7.08 4.37 -16.15
C LYS A 382 5.70 4.92 -15.80
N LYS A 383 5.57 6.24 -15.92
CA LYS A 383 4.26 6.89 -15.88
C LYS A 383 3.39 6.41 -17.06
N ARG A 384 2.15 5.98 -16.77
CA ARG A 384 1.25 5.45 -17.81
C ARG A 384 -0.22 5.63 -17.43
N LYS A 385 -1.09 5.58 -18.43
CA LYS A 385 -2.51 5.38 -18.21
C LYS A 385 -2.80 3.87 -18.17
N VAL A 386 -3.26 3.38 -17.03
CA VAL A 386 -3.70 1.99 -16.86
C VAL A 386 -5.11 1.81 -17.41
N VAL A 387 -5.95 2.82 -17.25
CA VAL A 387 -7.28 2.90 -17.84
C VAL A 387 -7.42 4.26 -18.53
N SER A 388 -7.91 4.26 -19.76
CA SER A 388 -8.21 5.47 -20.52
C SER A 388 -9.62 5.40 -21.09
N ALA A 389 -10.44 6.41 -20.80
CA ALA A 389 -11.85 6.43 -21.17
C ALA A 389 -12.57 5.11 -20.84
N GLY A 390 -12.28 4.56 -19.65
CA GLY A 390 -12.86 3.33 -19.14
C GLY A 390 -12.29 2.03 -19.73
N LYS A 391 -11.40 2.10 -20.73
CA LYS A 391 -10.78 0.93 -21.35
C LYS A 391 -9.44 0.61 -20.71
N VAL A 392 -9.19 -0.66 -20.38
CA VAL A 392 -7.92 -1.15 -19.87
C VAL A 392 -6.82 -0.96 -20.93
N GLN A 393 -5.73 -0.30 -20.56
CA GLN A 393 -4.60 -0.02 -21.46
C GLN A 393 -3.38 -0.91 -21.16
N GLY A 394 -3.33 -1.54 -19.99
CA GLY A 394 -2.21 -2.39 -19.59
C GLY A 394 -2.46 -3.14 -18.30
N TYR A 395 -1.70 -4.19 -18.12
CA TYR A 395 -1.67 -5.02 -16.90
C TYR A 395 -0.50 -4.62 -16.00
N PHE A 396 -0.41 -5.21 -14.81
CA PHE A 396 0.72 -5.05 -13.87
C PHE A 396 1.58 -6.31 -13.95
N LEU A 397 2.66 -6.25 -14.74
CA LEU A 397 3.47 -7.40 -15.11
C LEU A 397 4.90 -7.30 -14.58
N SER A 398 5.35 -8.32 -13.85
CA SER A 398 6.77 -8.62 -13.65
C SER A 398 7.35 -9.27 -14.92
N SER A 399 8.67 -9.41 -14.99
CA SER A 399 9.32 -10.11 -16.11
C SER A 399 8.79 -11.53 -16.30
N TYR A 400 8.64 -12.28 -15.22
CA TYR A 400 8.11 -13.64 -15.25
C TYR A 400 6.67 -13.70 -15.77
N SER A 401 5.77 -12.90 -15.21
CA SER A 401 4.37 -12.91 -15.61
C SER A 401 4.17 -12.39 -17.05
N ALA A 402 4.99 -11.45 -17.47
CA ALA A 402 5.00 -10.97 -18.86
C ALA A 402 5.36 -12.08 -19.84
N ARG A 403 6.45 -12.82 -19.58
CA ARG A 403 6.86 -13.97 -20.39
C ARG A 403 5.79 -15.06 -20.46
N LYS A 404 5.15 -15.41 -19.31
CA LYS A 404 4.00 -16.34 -19.26
C LYS A 404 2.83 -15.91 -20.15
N LEU A 405 2.64 -14.63 -20.35
CA LEU A 405 1.57 -14.05 -21.17
C LEU A 405 1.99 -13.71 -22.60
N GLY A 406 3.25 -13.94 -22.97
CA GLY A 406 3.80 -13.52 -24.28
C GLY A 406 3.83 -12.00 -24.44
N MET A 407 3.99 -11.24 -23.35
CA MET A 407 4.01 -9.79 -23.30
C MET A 407 5.38 -9.27 -22.81
N LYS A 408 5.58 -7.94 -22.85
CA LYS A 408 6.72 -7.29 -22.18
C LYS A 408 6.37 -6.93 -20.74
N THR A 409 7.40 -6.92 -19.89
CA THR A 409 7.26 -6.42 -18.51
C THR A 409 6.78 -4.97 -18.48
N THR A 410 6.09 -4.61 -17.44
CA THR A 410 5.61 -3.24 -17.23
C THR A 410 6.24 -2.58 -16.00
N GLY A 411 7.28 -3.20 -15.42
CA GLY A 411 7.97 -2.71 -14.22
C GLY A 411 7.12 -2.83 -12.96
N HIS A 412 6.51 -4.02 -12.75
CA HIS A 412 5.57 -4.24 -11.66
C HIS A 412 5.83 -5.53 -10.87
N ALA A 413 7.09 -5.95 -10.80
CA ALA A 413 7.50 -6.82 -9.72
C ALA A 413 7.36 -6.03 -8.41
N GLY A 414 6.61 -6.56 -7.43
CA GLY A 414 6.26 -5.85 -6.20
C GLY A 414 4.89 -5.15 -6.21
N GLY A 415 4.26 -4.96 -7.37
CA GLY A 415 2.89 -4.44 -7.46
C GLY A 415 2.76 -3.07 -8.14
N SER A 416 1.62 -2.41 -7.95
CA SER A 416 1.36 -1.08 -8.51
C SER A 416 2.03 0.03 -7.71
N GLN A 417 2.42 1.10 -8.40
CA GLN A 417 2.96 2.31 -7.78
C GLN A 417 1.83 3.30 -7.41
N ASN A 418 2.08 4.63 -7.51
CA ASN A 418 1.01 5.60 -7.23
C ASN A 418 -0.06 5.57 -8.33
N LEU A 419 -1.26 5.18 -7.96
CA LEU A 419 -2.42 5.15 -8.84
C LEU A 419 -3.39 6.28 -8.48
N THR A 420 -3.89 6.97 -9.50
CA THR A 420 -4.95 7.97 -9.33
C THR A 420 -6.12 7.63 -10.24
N LEU A 421 -7.29 7.35 -9.64
CA LEU A 421 -8.55 7.20 -10.36
C LEU A 421 -9.26 8.55 -10.39
N THR A 422 -9.63 9.00 -11.59
CA THR A 422 -10.32 10.25 -11.83
C THR A 422 -11.51 10.07 -12.74
N SER A 423 -12.45 11.00 -12.65
CA SER A 423 -13.57 11.11 -13.59
C SER A 423 -13.53 12.45 -14.30
N ARG A 424 -13.77 12.45 -15.61
CA ARG A 424 -13.91 13.69 -16.42
C ARG A 424 -15.15 14.49 -16.09
N LEU A 425 -16.09 13.89 -15.34
CA LEU A 425 -17.33 14.53 -14.90
C LEU A 425 -17.17 15.23 -13.54
N THR A 426 -16.09 14.94 -12.81
CA THR A 426 -15.82 15.55 -11.51
C THR A 426 -15.62 17.06 -11.64
N GLN A 427 -16.41 17.83 -10.88
CA GLN A 427 -16.27 19.27 -10.76
C GLN A 427 -15.44 19.62 -9.51
N PRO A 428 -14.76 20.77 -9.48
CA PRO A 428 -13.95 21.18 -8.30
C PRO A 428 -14.74 21.27 -6.99
N GLY A 429 -16.07 21.48 -7.07
CA GLY A 429 -16.98 21.55 -5.92
C GLY A 429 -17.65 20.22 -5.56
N ASP A 430 -17.22 19.09 -6.15
CA ASP A 430 -17.75 17.77 -5.82
C ASP A 430 -17.12 17.22 -4.53
N ASP A 431 -17.17 18.00 -3.45
CA ASP A 431 -16.85 17.56 -2.11
C ASP A 431 -17.84 16.49 -1.59
N LEU A 432 -17.62 15.98 -0.38
CA LEU A 432 -18.49 14.95 0.18
C LEU A 432 -19.96 15.39 0.24
N ASP A 433 -20.23 16.65 0.59
CA ASP A 433 -21.60 17.17 0.65
C ASP A 433 -22.27 17.19 -0.74
N ALA A 434 -21.51 17.56 -1.77
CA ALA A 434 -22.00 17.48 -3.15
C ALA A 434 -22.20 16.02 -3.59
N MET A 435 -21.34 15.11 -3.18
CA MET A 435 -21.51 13.69 -3.47
C MET A 435 -22.70 13.08 -2.74
N LEU A 436 -23.00 13.48 -1.50
CA LEU A 436 -24.24 13.12 -0.81
C LEU A 436 -25.49 13.65 -1.54
N ARG A 437 -25.44 14.88 -2.06
CA ARG A 437 -26.53 15.41 -2.93
C ARG A 437 -26.70 14.60 -4.21
N LYS A 438 -25.59 14.14 -4.84
CA LYS A 438 -25.65 13.25 -6.02
C LYS A 438 -26.17 11.86 -5.67
N LEU A 439 -25.84 11.32 -4.51
CA LEU A 439 -26.41 10.08 -3.99
C LEU A 439 -27.92 10.21 -3.81
N HIS A 440 -28.41 11.37 -3.42
CA HIS A 440 -29.80 11.73 -3.19
C HIS A 440 -30.50 10.84 -2.16
N ARG A 441 -30.67 9.54 -2.46
CA ARG A 441 -31.22 8.53 -1.55
C ARG A 441 -30.46 7.22 -1.73
N GLY A 442 -29.90 6.68 -0.63
CA GLY A 442 -29.13 5.45 -0.66
C GLY A 442 -28.23 5.29 0.56
N LEU A 443 -27.23 4.41 0.45
CA LEU A 443 -26.29 4.12 1.52
C LEU A 443 -24.96 4.83 1.25
N PHE A 444 -24.51 5.64 2.19
CA PHE A 444 -23.14 6.14 2.27
C PHE A 444 -22.33 5.18 3.15
N VAL A 445 -21.47 4.41 2.53
CA VAL A 445 -20.65 3.38 3.18
C VAL A 445 -19.33 3.96 3.62
N ILE A 446 -18.94 3.53 4.76
CA ILE A 446 -17.93 4.15 5.56
C ILE A 446 -17.05 3.13 6.27
N GLU A 447 -17.53 1.91 6.41
CA GLU A 447 -16.79 0.76 6.90
C GLU A 447 -17.17 -0.48 6.10
N LEU A 448 -16.16 -1.32 5.83
CA LEU A 448 -16.32 -2.61 5.20
C LEU A 448 -15.72 -3.69 6.08
N MET A 449 -16.48 -4.74 6.34
CA MET A 449 -16.08 -5.87 7.18
C MET A 449 -16.01 -7.16 6.37
N GLY A 450 -15.11 -8.05 6.79
CA GLY A 450 -14.92 -9.36 6.16
C GLY A 450 -14.16 -9.32 4.83
N GLN A 451 -13.93 -10.50 4.24
CA GLN A 451 -13.12 -10.72 3.04
C GLN A 451 -13.93 -11.29 1.86
N GLY A 452 -15.23 -10.99 1.80
CA GLY A 452 -16.18 -11.55 0.85
C GLY A 452 -16.02 -11.04 -0.59
N VAL A 453 -14.82 -11.17 -1.17
CA VAL A 453 -14.54 -10.84 -2.57
C VAL A 453 -13.94 -12.06 -3.26
N ASN A 454 -14.60 -12.54 -4.30
CA ASN A 454 -14.07 -13.60 -5.16
C ASN A 454 -13.51 -13.00 -6.45
N TYR A 455 -12.20 -12.92 -6.57
CA TYR A 455 -11.56 -12.34 -7.76
C TYR A 455 -11.64 -13.23 -9.01
N VAL A 456 -11.97 -14.52 -8.87
CA VAL A 456 -12.15 -15.41 -10.02
C VAL A 456 -13.48 -15.13 -10.72
N THR A 457 -14.55 -15.05 -9.94
CA THR A 457 -15.90 -14.81 -10.46
C THR A 457 -16.30 -13.34 -10.51
N GLY A 458 -15.74 -12.53 -9.64
CA GLY A 458 -16.12 -11.12 -9.46
C GLY A 458 -17.21 -10.92 -8.41
N ASP A 459 -17.62 -11.96 -7.69
CA ASP A 459 -18.62 -11.82 -6.63
C ASP A 459 -18.10 -10.97 -5.48
N TYR A 460 -18.94 -10.05 -5.03
CA TYR A 460 -18.64 -9.11 -3.95
C TYR A 460 -19.75 -9.17 -2.91
N SER A 461 -19.39 -9.50 -1.67
CA SER A 461 -20.31 -9.52 -0.54
C SER A 461 -19.56 -9.18 0.73
N ARG A 462 -19.80 -7.99 1.29
CA ARG A 462 -19.10 -7.52 2.49
C ARG A 462 -20.06 -6.96 3.51
N GLY A 463 -19.81 -7.23 4.79
CA GLY A 463 -20.42 -6.47 5.86
C GLY A 463 -20.10 -4.99 5.70
N ALA A 464 -21.03 -4.13 6.02
CA ALA A 464 -20.88 -2.70 5.89
C ALA A 464 -21.56 -1.95 7.04
N ALA A 465 -21.01 -0.78 7.34
CA ALA A 465 -21.64 0.23 8.15
C ALA A 465 -21.55 1.59 7.45
N GLY A 466 -22.47 2.50 7.80
CA GLY A 466 -22.52 3.79 7.13
C GLY A 466 -23.68 4.64 7.57
N PHE A 467 -24.23 5.37 6.60
CA PHE A 467 -25.36 6.27 6.84
C PHE A 467 -26.40 6.13 5.75
N TRP A 468 -27.63 6.12 6.19
CA TRP A 468 -28.76 6.30 5.29
C TRP A 468 -28.87 7.76 4.91
N VAL A 469 -28.99 8.00 3.62
CA VAL A 469 -29.10 9.33 3.02
C VAL A 469 -30.48 9.47 2.37
N GLU A 470 -31.15 10.59 2.61
CA GLU A 470 -32.39 10.99 1.91
C GLU A 470 -32.31 12.48 1.56
N ASN A 471 -32.76 12.81 0.34
CA ASN A 471 -32.68 14.18 -0.17
C ASN A 471 -31.29 14.80 -0.09
N GLY A 472 -30.24 13.95 -0.25
CA GLY A 472 -28.85 14.37 -0.18
C GLY A 472 -28.34 14.71 1.21
N LYS A 473 -29.05 14.32 2.27
CA LYS A 473 -28.66 14.54 3.66
C LYS A 473 -28.60 13.23 4.43
N ILE A 474 -27.64 13.11 5.32
CA ILE A 474 -27.54 11.99 6.26
C ILE A 474 -28.75 12.05 7.22
N VAL A 475 -29.48 10.93 7.34
CA VAL A 475 -30.66 10.80 8.19
C VAL A 475 -30.35 10.06 9.50
N HIS A 476 -29.65 8.92 9.41
CA HIS A 476 -29.25 8.13 10.57
C HIS A 476 -28.09 7.19 10.21
N PRO A 477 -27.29 6.77 11.20
CA PRO A 477 -26.30 5.72 11.02
C PRO A 477 -26.96 4.37 10.70
N VAL A 478 -26.27 3.56 9.91
CA VAL A 478 -26.67 2.21 9.51
C VAL A 478 -25.55 1.24 9.93
N GLU A 479 -25.93 0.14 10.55
CA GLU A 479 -25.04 -0.92 10.97
C GLU A 479 -25.60 -2.31 10.69
N GLU A 480 -24.75 -3.34 10.77
CA GLU A 480 -25.13 -4.74 10.56
C GLU A 480 -25.84 -5.00 9.24
N VAL A 481 -25.38 -4.37 8.17
CA VAL A 481 -25.84 -4.64 6.81
C VAL A 481 -24.76 -5.34 5.99
N THR A 482 -25.18 -6.04 4.94
CA THR A 482 -24.27 -6.59 3.93
C THR A 482 -24.54 -5.90 2.61
N ILE A 483 -23.50 -5.38 1.99
CA ILE A 483 -23.58 -4.90 0.61
C ILE A 483 -23.09 -6.00 -0.34
N ALA A 484 -23.83 -6.24 -1.40
CA ALA A 484 -23.53 -7.27 -2.37
C ALA A 484 -23.63 -6.75 -3.79
N GLY A 485 -22.78 -7.29 -4.66
CA GLY A 485 -22.72 -6.94 -6.07
C GLY A 485 -21.80 -7.88 -6.84
N HIS A 486 -21.55 -7.51 -8.08
CA HIS A 486 -20.62 -8.22 -8.95
C HIS A 486 -19.61 -7.20 -9.48
N LEU A 487 -18.34 -7.36 -9.17
CA LEU A 487 -17.29 -6.37 -9.47
C LEU A 487 -17.29 -5.86 -10.92
N PRO A 488 -17.41 -6.71 -11.95
CA PRO A 488 -17.55 -6.23 -13.32
C PRO A 488 -18.69 -5.25 -13.55
N GLN A 489 -19.82 -5.44 -12.87
CA GLN A 489 -20.96 -4.54 -12.95
C GLN A 489 -20.75 -3.29 -12.10
N MET A 490 -20.24 -3.46 -10.86
CA MET A 490 -19.92 -2.35 -9.97
C MET A 490 -18.97 -1.36 -10.62
N LEU A 491 -17.87 -1.85 -11.23
CA LEU A 491 -16.91 -1.00 -11.93
C LEU A 491 -17.53 -0.26 -13.13
N LYS A 492 -18.44 -0.89 -13.87
CA LYS A 492 -19.14 -0.29 -15.01
C LYS A 492 -20.24 0.70 -14.61
N SER A 493 -20.78 0.59 -13.40
CA SER A 493 -21.87 1.43 -12.90
C SER A 493 -21.40 2.57 -11.98
N ILE A 494 -20.13 2.94 -12.04
CA ILE A 494 -19.63 4.15 -11.38
C ILE A 494 -20.21 5.38 -12.10
N VAL A 495 -21.07 6.11 -11.41
CA VAL A 495 -21.76 7.29 -12.00
C VAL A 495 -21.09 8.61 -11.64
N ALA A 496 -20.38 8.66 -10.53
CA ALA A 496 -19.63 9.85 -10.12
C ALA A 496 -18.40 9.50 -9.27
N VAL A 497 -17.42 10.37 -9.31
CA VAL A 497 -16.24 10.36 -8.42
C VAL A 497 -16.10 11.75 -7.83
N GLY A 498 -15.92 11.85 -6.52
CA GLY A 498 -15.78 13.10 -5.79
C GLY A 498 -14.47 13.83 -6.06
N ALA A 499 -14.45 15.13 -5.74
CA ALA A 499 -13.23 15.93 -5.64
C ALA A 499 -12.58 15.84 -4.25
N ASP A 500 -13.21 15.15 -3.30
CA ASP A 500 -12.77 14.85 -1.94
C ASP A 500 -11.67 13.77 -1.91
N ALA A 501 -10.71 13.87 -2.84
CA ALA A 501 -9.69 12.86 -3.07
C ALA A 501 -8.83 12.60 -1.82
N TYR A 502 -8.66 11.32 -1.50
CA TYR A 502 -7.80 10.82 -0.43
C TYR A 502 -6.79 9.82 -0.97
N THR A 503 -5.58 9.87 -0.42
CA THR A 503 -4.50 8.93 -0.77
C THR A 503 -4.33 7.89 0.32
N MET A 504 -4.75 6.65 0.04
CA MET A 504 -4.56 5.50 0.90
C MET A 504 -3.46 4.59 0.34
N GLY A 505 -2.37 4.46 1.08
CA GLY A 505 -1.17 3.80 0.54
C GLY A 505 -0.69 4.49 -0.75
N GLY A 506 -0.58 3.75 -1.83
CA GLY A 506 -0.25 4.27 -3.18
C GLY A 506 -1.46 4.58 -4.05
N LYS A 507 -2.69 4.64 -3.52
CA LYS A 507 -3.91 4.82 -4.31
C LYS A 507 -4.65 6.10 -3.92
N THR A 508 -4.99 6.90 -4.92
CA THR A 508 -5.71 8.19 -4.75
C THR A 508 -7.01 8.15 -5.52
N THR A 509 -8.12 8.46 -4.87
CA THR A 509 -9.43 8.67 -5.51
C THR A 509 -10.31 9.51 -4.60
N GLY A 510 -11.31 10.18 -5.17
CA GLY A 510 -12.44 10.74 -4.40
C GLY A 510 -13.43 9.64 -4.00
N SER A 511 -14.46 10.02 -3.25
CA SER A 511 -15.60 9.14 -2.99
C SER A 511 -16.21 8.64 -4.31
N ILE A 512 -16.65 7.37 -4.34
CA ILE A 512 -17.17 6.73 -5.57
C ILE A 512 -18.65 6.40 -5.39
N LEU A 513 -19.48 6.93 -6.26
CA LEU A 513 -20.90 6.61 -6.33
C LEU A 513 -21.15 5.50 -7.35
N ILE A 514 -21.68 4.38 -6.88
CA ILE A 514 -22.16 3.27 -7.70
C ILE A 514 -23.70 3.38 -7.82
N GLU A 515 -24.18 3.27 -9.05
CA GLU A 515 -25.60 3.50 -9.40
C GLU A 515 -26.54 2.59 -8.60
N LYS A 516 -26.16 1.31 -8.40
CA LYS A 516 -27.03 0.34 -7.76
C LYS A 516 -26.25 -0.82 -7.16
N MET A 517 -26.54 -1.14 -5.90
CA MET A 517 -26.07 -2.35 -5.22
C MET A 517 -27.20 -2.93 -4.37
N LYS A 518 -27.10 -4.23 -4.06
CA LYS A 518 -27.97 -4.87 -3.09
C LYS A 518 -27.45 -4.59 -1.69
N VAL A 519 -28.32 -4.10 -0.83
CA VAL A 519 -28.07 -3.90 0.59
C VAL A 519 -28.99 -4.84 1.35
N ALA A 520 -28.41 -5.87 1.98
CA ALA A 520 -29.16 -6.83 2.80
C ALA A 520 -29.07 -6.37 4.26
N GLY A 521 -30.23 -6.07 4.82
CA GLY A 521 -30.40 -5.70 6.23
C GLY A 521 -31.18 -6.78 6.99
N SER A 522 -32.15 -6.37 7.80
CA SER A 522 -33.04 -7.26 8.56
C SER A 522 -34.17 -7.76 7.69
#